data_7bb49524504cf83a2b30d214a43ace24
#
_entry.id   7bb49524504cf83a2b30d214a43ace24
#
_cell.length_a   1.000
_cell.length_b   1.000
_cell.length_c   1.000
_cell.angle_alpha   90.00
_cell.angle_beta   90.00
_cell.angle_gamma   90.00
#
_symmetry.space_group_name_H-M   'P 1'
#
loop_
_entity.id
_entity.type
_entity.pdbx_description
1 polymer ?
#
loop_
_entity_poly.entity_id
_entity_poly.type
_entity_poly.pdbx_seq_one_letter_code
_entity_poly.pdbx_strand_id
1 'polypeptide(L)'
;MSIVAVLLVAAVGGTIAIVYAVAKSRWIRKRAVGNETLERIAGYIAEGAEAFLRREYTVLVPFVALVALFLAVANSGSLRLEALAFALGALCSAGAGYFGMRTATAANARTAAAAANGIDPALRVAFAGGSVMGMTVVGLALLGISLVVAIGVALFGGSVGALRDTIFPILSGFSLGASTIALFARVGGGIFTKAADVGADLVGKVEAGIP
;
A
#
# COMPACT_ATOMS: atom_id res chain seq x y z
N MET A 1 -19.20 -23.05 -9.29
CA MET A 1 -18.58 -22.85 -7.96
C MET A 1 -19.55 -22.06 -7.09
N SER A 2 -19.74 -22.45 -5.84
CA SER A 2 -20.54 -21.63 -4.91
C SER A 2 -19.80 -20.34 -4.58
N ILE A 3 -20.54 -19.26 -4.27
CA ILE A 3 -19.95 -17.98 -3.88
C ILE A 3 -19.03 -18.14 -2.66
N VAL A 4 -19.40 -19.03 -1.73
CA VAL A 4 -18.58 -19.34 -0.55
C VAL A 4 -17.24 -19.94 -0.94
N ALA A 5 -17.19 -20.84 -1.92
CA ALA A 5 -15.94 -21.42 -2.38
C ALA A 5 -15.02 -20.36 -3.04
N VAL A 6 -15.58 -19.43 -3.80
CA VAL A 6 -14.81 -18.30 -4.39
C VAL A 6 -14.23 -17.42 -3.31
N LEU A 7 -15.03 -17.05 -2.30
CA LEU A 7 -14.59 -16.20 -1.18
C LEU A 7 -13.51 -16.89 -0.35
N LEU A 8 -13.64 -18.19 -0.10
CA LEU A 8 -12.63 -18.96 0.64
C LEU A 8 -11.29 -19.00 -0.13
N VAL A 9 -11.32 -19.27 -1.43
CA VAL A 9 -10.11 -19.29 -2.26
C VAL A 9 -9.44 -17.91 -2.27
N ALA A 10 -10.22 -16.83 -2.43
CA ALA A 10 -9.70 -15.47 -2.39
C ALA A 10 -9.12 -15.09 -1.02
N ALA A 11 -9.80 -15.45 0.07
CA ALA A 11 -9.32 -15.17 1.42
C ALA A 11 -8.03 -15.96 1.75
N VAL A 12 -7.95 -17.24 1.35
CA VAL A 12 -6.75 -18.06 1.52
C VAL A 12 -5.60 -17.47 0.70
N GLY A 13 -5.84 -17.12 -0.58
CA GLY A 13 -4.84 -16.48 -1.43
C GLY A 13 -4.34 -15.16 -0.85
N GLY A 14 -5.25 -14.32 -0.36
CA GLY A 14 -4.93 -13.06 0.31
C GLY A 14 -4.10 -13.26 1.58
N THR A 15 -4.45 -14.26 2.40
CA THR A 15 -3.70 -14.59 3.62
C THR A 15 -2.29 -15.08 3.29
N ILE A 16 -2.14 -15.96 2.29
CA ILE A 16 -0.82 -16.43 1.83
C ILE A 16 0.03 -15.25 1.35
N ALA A 17 -0.55 -14.31 0.61
CA ALA A 17 0.13 -13.12 0.12
C ALA A 17 0.66 -12.24 1.29
N ILE A 18 -0.15 -12.01 2.31
CA ILE A 18 0.26 -11.23 3.49
C ILE A 18 1.34 -11.97 4.29
N VAL A 19 1.19 -13.28 4.53
CA VAL A 19 2.20 -14.09 5.22
C VAL A 19 3.53 -14.04 4.48
N TYR A 20 3.51 -14.19 3.15
CA TYR A 20 4.70 -14.04 2.32
C TYR A 20 5.35 -12.65 2.48
N ALA A 21 4.55 -11.58 2.37
CA ALA A 21 5.02 -10.21 2.49
C ALA A 21 5.70 -9.96 3.85
N VAL A 22 5.08 -10.41 4.95
CA VAL A 22 5.66 -10.29 6.30
C VAL A 22 6.95 -11.10 6.44
N ALA A 23 6.96 -12.34 5.95
CA ALA A 23 8.15 -13.19 6.01
C ALA A 23 9.32 -12.60 5.21
N LYS A 24 9.06 -12.09 3.99
CA LYS A 24 10.08 -11.45 3.15
C LYS A 24 10.55 -10.11 3.71
N SER A 25 9.68 -9.29 4.27
CA SER A 25 10.06 -8.06 4.96
C SER A 25 11.00 -8.35 6.15
N ARG A 26 10.69 -9.37 6.96
CA ARG A 26 11.56 -9.82 8.04
C ARG A 26 12.91 -10.34 7.53
N TRP A 27 12.90 -11.09 6.44
CA TRP A 27 14.13 -11.59 5.80
C TRP A 27 15.03 -10.44 5.31
N ILE A 28 14.46 -9.40 4.67
CA ILE A 28 15.20 -8.21 4.25
C ILE A 28 15.85 -7.53 5.44
N ARG A 29 15.10 -7.30 6.51
CA ARG A 29 15.60 -6.60 7.71
C ARG A 29 16.74 -7.32 8.42
N LYS A 30 16.85 -8.65 8.26
CA LYS A 30 17.95 -9.43 8.81
C LYS A 30 19.25 -9.34 8.00
N ARG A 31 19.23 -8.75 6.79
CA ARG A 31 20.42 -8.56 5.98
C ARG A 31 21.24 -7.39 6.49
N ALA A 32 22.56 -7.53 6.41
CA ALA A 32 23.48 -6.46 6.77
C ALA A 32 23.28 -5.22 5.90
N VAL A 33 23.42 -4.06 6.47
CA VAL A 33 23.33 -2.77 5.77
C VAL A 33 24.66 -2.39 5.11
N GLY A 34 25.73 -3.10 5.44
CA GLY A 34 27.07 -2.84 4.93
C GLY A 34 27.92 -2.09 5.97
N ASN A 35 28.29 -0.86 5.67
CA ASN A 35 29.11 -0.03 6.53
C ASN A 35 28.29 1.09 7.21
N GLU A 36 28.92 1.78 8.19
CA GLU A 36 28.29 2.87 8.95
C GLU A 36 27.81 4.03 8.06
N THR A 37 28.53 4.34 6.98
CA THR A 37 28.11 5.38 6.02
C THR A 37 26.84 5.02 5.29
N LEU A 38 26.70 3.76 4.82
CA LEU A 38 25.47 3.28 4.20
C LEU A 38 24.30 3.28 5.17
N GLU A 39 24.54 2.90 6.43
CA GLU A 39 23.51 2.91 7.47
C GLU A 39 23.01 4.33 7.75
N ARG A 40 23.91 5.30 7.86
CA ARG A 40 23.58 6.71 8.06
C ARG A 40 22.77 7.28 6.90
N ILE A 41 23.20 7.05 5.64
CA ILE A 41 22.48 7.51 4.45
C ILE A 41 21.10 6.84 4.35
N ALA A 42 21.01 5.54 4.65
CA ALA A 42 19.73 4.83 4.71
C ALA A 42 18.79 5.42 5.76
N GLY A 43 19.32 5.88 6.88
CA GLY A 43 18.57 6.60 7.92
C GLY A 43 17.93 7.87 7.36
N TYR A 44 18.70 8.71 6.68
CA TYR A 44 18.18 9.95 6.05
C TYR A 44 17.09 9.66 5.01
N ILE A 45 17.25 8.62 4.18
CA ILE A 45 16.25 8.22 3.20
C ILE A 45 14.96 7.74 3.91
N ALA A 46 15.10 6.95 4.97
CA ALA A 46 13.95 6.47 5.74
C ALA A 46 13.20 7.62 6.44
N GLU A 47 13.93 8.59 7.00
CA GLU A 47 13.35 9.79 7.63
C GLU A 47 12.58 10.63 6.61
N GLY A 48 13.16 10.89 5.43
CA GLY A 48 12.49 11.60 4.34
C GLY A 48 11.22 10.89 3.87
N ALA A 49 11.26 9.56 3.72
CA ALA A 49 10.10 8.76 3.35
C ALA A 49 9.00 8.78 4.42
N GLU A 50 9.37 8.76 5.71
CA GLU A 50 8.41 8.84 6.81
C GLU A 50 7.78 10.24 6.91
N ALA A 51 8.54 11.30 6.73
CA ALA A 51 8.05 12.67 6.67
C ALA A 51 7.05 12.87 5.52
N PHE A 52 7.36 12.32 4.34
CA PHE A 52 6.45 12.31 3.19
C PHE A 52 5.13 11.60 3.51
N LEU A 53 5.17 10.37 3.99
CA LEU A 53 3.96 9.59 4.32
C LEU A 53 3.11 10.29 5.38
N ARG A 54 3.76 10.84 6.42
CA ARG A 54 3.07 11.58 7.48
C ARG A 54 2.32 12.80 6.92
N ARG A 55 2.97 13.55 6.03
CA ARG A 55 2.35 14.73 5.40
C ARG A 55 1.20 14.33 4.49
N GLU A 56 1.40 13.31 3.68
CA GLU A 56 0.39 12.79 2.77
C GLU A 56 -0.86 12.34 3.54
N TYR A 57 -0.70 11.51 4.57
CA TYR A 57 -1.84 11.01 5.34
C TYR A 57 -2.54 12.11 6.14
N THR A 58 -1.84 13.15 6.58
CA THR A 58 -2.47 14.32 7.22
C THR A 58 -3.47 15.01 6.29
N VAL A 59 -3.21 15.01 4.98
CA VAL A 59 -4.13 15.57 3.97
C VAL A 59 -5.20 14.57 3.57
N LEU A 60 -4.84 13.30 3.44
CA LEU A 60 -5.76 12.26 2.96
C LEU A 60 -6.84 11.88 3.97
N VAL A 61 -6.53 11.86 5.27
CA VAL A 61 -7.51 11.49 6.31
C VAL A 61 -8.75 12.38 6.28
N PRO A 62 -8.67 13.73 6.33
CA PRO A 62 -9.86 14.58 6.24
C PRO A 62 -10.55 14.46 4.88
N PHE A 63 -9.83 14.28 3.79
CA PHE A 63 -10.42 14.06 2.47
C PHE A 63 -11.24 12.76 2.43
N VAL A 64 -10.69 11.65 2.91
CA VAL A 64 -11.40 10.36 3.00
C VAL A 64 -12.62 10.47 3.90
N ALA A 65 -12.51 11.16 5.03
CA ALA A 65 -13.63 11.39 5.94
C ALA A 65 -14.76 12.19 5.27
N LEU A 66 -14.41 13.23 4.50
CA LEU A 66 -15.38 14.05 3.77
C LEU A 66 -16.11 13.24 2.69
N VAL A 67 -15.37 12.46 1.89
CA VAL A 67 -15.98 11.61 0.85
C VAL A 67 -16.83 10.51 1.47
N ALA A 68 -16.37 9.87 2.54
CA ALA A 68 -17.16 8.86 3.27
C ALA A 68 -18.46 9.46 3.82
N LEU A 69 -18.41 10.65 4.40
CA LEU A 69 -19.59 11.37 4.87
C LEU A 69 -20.55 11.70 3.72
N PHE A 70 -20.01 12.18 2.60
CA PHE A 70 -20.81 12.46 1.40
C PHE A 70 -21.53 11.19 0.91
N LEU A 71 -20.83 10.06 0.81
CA LEU A 71 -21.43 8.78 0.42
C LEU A 71 -22.51 8.30 1.41
N ALA A 72 -22.28 8.51 2.72
CA ALA A 72 -23.24 8.12 3.75
C ALA A 72 -24.53 8.96 3.71
N VAL A 73 -24.45 10.24 3.30
CA VAL A 73 -25.59 11.16 3.21
C VAL A 73 -26.30 11.05 1.86
N ALA A 74 -25.52 10.94 0.76
CA ALA A 74 -26.07 10.87 -0.60
C ALA A 74 -26.80 9.55 -0.87
N ASN A 75 -26.33 8.45 -0.28
CA ASN A 75 -26.95 7.14 -0.42
C ASN A 75 -28.07 6.94 0.61
N SER A 76 -29.03 6.07 0.27
CA SER A 76 -30.15 5.70 1.15
C SER A 76 -30.19 4.20 1.43
N GLY A 77 -30.83 3.82 2.55
CA GLY A 77 -31.01 2.41 2.91
C GLY A 77 -29.68 1.65 3.09
N SER A 78 -29.59 0.47 2.53
CA SER A 78 -28.42 -0.40 2.58
C SER A 78 -27.19 0.14 1.85
N LEU A 79 -27.39 1.01 0.86
CA LEU A 79 -26.28 1.60 0.10
C LEU A 79 -25.41 2.56 0.92
N ARG A 80 -25.88 3.01 2.10
CA ARG A 80 -25.01 3.74 3.05
C ARG A 80 -23.78 2.96 3.48
N LEU A 81 -23.81 1.62 3.37
CA LEU A 81 -22.65 0.77 3.63
C LEU A 81 -21.50 0.97 2.63
N GLU A 82 -21.78 1.58 1.48
CA GLU A 82 -20.75 2.00 0.52
C GLU A 82 -19.72 2.95 1.15
N ALA A 83 -20.15 3.83 2.06
CA ALA A 83 -19.25 4.72 2.80
C ALA A 83 -18.26 3.94 3.69
N LEU A 84 -18.73 2.88 4.36
CA LEU A 84 -17.86 2.01 5.17
C LEU A 84 -16.92 1.20 4.29
N ALA A 85 -17.41 0.68 3.17
CA ALA A 85 -16.58 -0.04 2.20
C ALA A 85 -15.52 0.89 1.59
N PHE A 86 -15.85 2.14 1.28
CA PHE A 86 -14.92 3.18 0.84
C PHE A 86 -13.81 3.41 1.87
N ALA A 87 -14.17 3.63 3.13
CA ALA A 87 -13.21 3.84 4.21
C ALA A 87 -12.29 2.61 4.39
N LEU A 88 -12.84 1.39 4.30
CA LEU A 88 -12.07 0.15 4.37
C LEU A 88 -11.08 0.04 3.20
N GLY A 89 -11.51 0.34 1.97
CA GLY A 89 -10.65 0.35 0.79
C GLY A 89 -9.50 1.36 0.92
N ALA A 90 -9.81 2.57 1.40
CA ALA A 90 -8.83 3.60 1.69
C ALA A 90 -7.81 3.14 2.74
N LEU A 91 -8.25 2.53 3.84
CA LEU A 91 -7.37 1.99 4.89
C LEU A 91 -6.47 0.86 4.37
N CYS A 92 -7.01 -0.08 3.58
CA CYS A 92 -6.22 -1.14 2.97
C CYS A 92 -5.13 -0.58 2.05
N SER A 93 -5.46 0.39 1.21
CA SER A 93 -4.53 1.01 0.28
C SER A 93 -3.45 1.83 0.99
N ALA A 94 -3.83 2.64 1.99
CA ALA A 94 -2.89 3.39 2.82
C ALA A 94 -1.95 2.46 3.59
N GLY A 95 -2.49 1.39 4.18
CA GLY A 95 -1.70 0.37 4.88
C GLY A 95 -0.70 -0.34 3.97
N ALA A 96 -1.11 -0.68 2.74
CA ALA A 96 -0.22 -1.27 1.74
C ALA A 96 0.91 -0.31 1.35
N GLY A 97 0.59 0.96 1.11
CA GLY A 97 1.56 2.01 0.80
C GLY A 97 2.57 2.21 1.93
N TYR A 98 2.10 2.33 3.17
CA TYR A 98 2.95 2.48 4.35
C TYR A 98 3.91 1.31 4.54
N PHE A 99 3.38 0.08 4.54
CA PHE A 99 4.20 -1.12 4.71
C PHE A 99 5.17 -1.33 3.55
N GLY A 100 4.72 -1.08 2.33
CA GLY A 100 5.52 -1.17 1.11
C GLY A 100 6.69 -0.18 1.12
N MET A 101 6.44 1.09 1.40
CA MET A 101 7.48 2.13 1.44
C MET A 101 8.52 1.87 2.53
N ARG A 102 8.10 1.50 3.74
CA ARG A 102 9.05 1.13 4.82
C ARG A 102 9.90 -0.09 4.48
N THR A 103 9.37 -1.02 3.71
CA THR A 103 10.14 -2.19 3.27
C THR A 103 11.07 -1.84 2.11
N ALA A 104 10.62 -1.01 1.17
CA ALA A 104 11.43 -0.56 0.05
C ALA A 104 12.64 0.26 0.51
N THR A 105 12.45 1.24 1.41
CA THR A 105 13.55 2.02 1.98
C THR A 105 14.52 1.14 2.76
N ALA A 106 14.03 0.17 3.53
CA ALA A 106 14.88 -0.80 4.21
C ALA A 106 15.64 -1.71 3.25
N ALA A 107 15.10 -2.00 2.06
CA ALA A 107 15.76 -2.82 1.05
C ALA A 107 16.87 -2.07 0.31
N ASN A 108 16.76 -0.74 0.13
CA ASN A 108 17.69 0.05 -0.67
C ASN A 108 19.15 -0.10 -0.25
N ALA A 109 19.47 0.21 1.01
CA ALA A 109 20.85 0.10 1.52
C ALA A 109 21.36 -1.34 1.52
N ARG A 110 20.47 -2.31 1.78
CA ARG A 110 20.81 -3.73 1.77
C ARG A 110 21.06 -4.26 0.35
N THR A 111 20.39 -3.70 -0.64
CA THR A 111 20.66 -3.96 -2.06
C THR A 111 22.03 -3.40 -2.44
N ALA A 112 22.35 -2.16 -2.03
CA ALA A 112 23.65 -1.55 -2.26
C ALA A 112 24.78 -2.35 -1.59
N ALA A 113 24.60 -2.75 -0.34
CA ALA A 113 25.57 -3.60 0.36
C ALA A 113 25.76 -4.97 -0.32
N ALA A 114 24.67 -5.59 -0.80
CA ALA A 114 24.72 -6.86 -1.50
C ALA A 114 25.41 -6.74 -2.87
N ALA A 115 25.36 -5.57 -3.52
CA ALA A 115 26.00 -5.32 -4.81
C ALA A 115 27.53 -5.43 -4.76
N ALA A 116 28.14 -5.21 -3.60
CA ALA A 116 29.58 -5.47 -3.40
C ALA A 116 29.98 -6.95 -3.63
N ASN A 117 29.00 -7.88 -3.50
CA ASN A 117 29.20 -9.31 -3.72
C ASN A 117 28.70 -9.77 -5.12
N GLY A 118 28.32 -8.82 -5.99
CA GLY A 118 27.87 -9.09 -7.35
C GLY A 118 26.40 -8.78 -7.60
N ILE A 119 25.99 -8.90 -8.87
CA ILE A 119 24.64 -8.52 -9.33
C ILE A 119 23.57 -9.46 -8.76
N ASP A 120 23.79 -10.77 -8.76
CA ASP A 120 22.81 -11.75 -8.29
C ASP A 120 22.36 -11.55 -6.84
N PRO A 121 23.28 -11.36 -5.85
CA PRO A 121 22.89 -11.03 -4.48
C PRO A 121 22.10 -9.74 -4.37
N ALA A 122 22.47 -8.69 -5.12
CA ALA A 122 21.78 -7.42 -5.14
C ALA A 122 20.34 -7.55 -5.69
N LEU A 123 20.18 -8.21 -6.83
CA LEU A 123 18.87 -8.45 -7.45
C LEU A 123 17.95 -9.25 -6.53
N ARG A 124 18.45 -10.25 -5.82
CA ARG A 124 17.64 -11.04 -4.86
C ARG A 124 17.04 -10.16 -3.76
N VAL A 125 17.80 -9.18 -3.25
CA VAL A 125 17.32 -8.25 -2.22
C VAL A 125 16.33 -7.26 -2.83
N ALA A 126 16.64 -6.69 -3.99
CA ALA A 126 15.79 -5.73 -4.69
C ALA A 126 14.43 -6.34 -5.06
N PHE A 127 14.42 -7.52 -5.69
CA PHE A 127 13.19 -8.24 -6.02
C PHE A 127 12.38 -8.63 -4.78
N ALA A 128 13.05 -9.02 -3.70
CA ALA A 128 12.36 -9.29 -2.44
C ALA A 128 11.66 -8.04 -1.92
N GLY A 129 12.30 -6.85 -2.00
CA GLY A 129 11.69 -5.57 -1.63
C GLY A 129 10.44 -5.26 -2.45
N GLY A 130 10.53 -5.34 -3.78
CA GLY A 130 9.39 -5.11 -4.67
C GLY A 130 8.26 -6.14 -4.47
N SER A 131 8.59 -7.41 -4.28
CA SER A 131 7.60 -8.47 -4.05
C SER A 131 6.81 -8.28 -2.76
N VAL A 132 7.40 -7.68 -1.72
CA VAL A 132 6.68 -7.37 -0.47
C VAL A 132 5.56 -6.37 -0.74
N MET A 133 5.82 -5.30 -1.49
CA MET A 133 4.78 -4.33 -1.83
C MET A 133 3.67 -4.98 -2.67
N GLY A 134 4.04 -5.66 -3.75
CA GLY A 134 3.07 -6.31 -4.65
C GLY A 134 2.17 -7.31 -3.92
N MET A 135 2.75 -8.19 -3.09
CA MET A 135 1.99 -9.19 -2.34
C MET A 135 1.14 -8.55 -1.22
N THR A 136 1.58 -7.43 -0.63
CA THR A 136 0.76 -6.70 0.35
C THR A 136 -0.47 -6.10 -0.30
N VAL A 137 -0.32 -5.46 -1.48
CA VAL A 137 -1.44 -4.88 -2.23
C VAL A 137 -2.44 -5.97 -2.63
N VAL A 138 -1.97 -7.05 -3.25
CA VAL A 138 -2.83 -8.18 -3.67
C VAL A 138 -3.51 -8.82 -2.46
N GLY A 139 -2.76 -9.05 -1.37
CA GLY A 139 -3.29 -9.66 -0.16
C GLY A 139 -4.40 -8.85 0.48
N LEU A 140 -4.18 -7.55 0.67
CA LEU A 140 -5.19 -6.65 1.26
C LEU A 140 -6.39 -6.46 0.35
N ALA A 141 -6.18 -6.40 -0.98
CA ALA A 141 -7.29 -6.32 -1.95
C ALA A 141 -8.17 -7.58 -1.89
N LEU A 142 -7.57 -8.77 -1.96
CA LEU A 142 -8.33 -10.03 -1.89
C LEU A 142 -9.06 -10.20 -0.56
N LEU A 143 -8.41 -9.89 0.56
CA LEU A 143 -9.03 -9.97 1.88
C LEU A 143 -10.14 -8.93 2.04
N GLY A 144 -9.92 -7.68 1.60
CA GLY A 144 -10.92 -6.62 1.69
C GLY A 144 -12.15 -6.89 0.83
N ILE A 145 -11.96 -7.31 -0.42
CA ILE A 145 -13.07 -7.70 -1.32
C ILE A 145 -13.83 -8.88 -0.72
N SER A 146 -13.11 -9.92 -0.28
CA SER A 146 -13.74 -11.09 0.32
C SER A 146 -14.54 -10.72 1.57
N LEU A 147 -14.04 -9.83 2.40
CA LEU A 147 -14.71 -9.36 3.61
C LEU A 147 -16.01 -8.60 3.28
N VAL A 148 -15.93 -7.62 2.35
CA VAL A 148 -17.10 -6.83 1.95
C VAL A 148 -18.18 -7.72 1.35
N VAL A 149 -17.81 -8.65 0.45
CA VAL A 149 -18.78 -9.55 -0.18
C VAL A 149 -19.33 -10.55 0.85
N ALA A 150 -18.50 -11.10 1.75
CA ALA A 150 -18.96 -12.03 2.78
C ALA A 150 -19.97 -11.37 3.75
N ILE A 151 -19.69 -10.15 4.19
CA ILE A 151 -20.62 -9.37 5.02
C ILE A 151 -21.90 -9.07 4.23
N GLY A 152 -21.79 -8.66 2.96
CA GLY A 152 -22.93 -8.39 2.11
C GLY A 152 -23.82 -9.62 1.93
N VAL A 153 -23.23 -10.79 1.67
CA VAL A 153 -23.99 -12.06 1.56
C VAL A 153 -24.65 -12.46 2.89
N ALA A 154 -23.98 -12.24 4.01
CA ALA A 154 -24.53 -12.52 5.34
C ALA A 154 -25.73 -11.61 5.68
N LEU A 155 -25.72 -10.34 5.26
CA LEU A 155 -26.77 -9.36 5.57
C LEU A 155 -27.93 -9.40 4.56
N PHE A 156 -27.66 -9.60 3.27
CA PHE A 156 -28.65 -9.45 2.19
C PHE A 156 -28.95 -10.75 1.44
N GLY A 157 -28.25 -11.85 1.80
CA GLY A 157 -28.36 -13.12 1.10
C GLY A 157 -27.49 -13.19 -0.15
N GLY A 158 -27.34 -14.42 -0.70
CA GLY A 158 -26.49 -14.70 -1.86
C GLY A 158 -27.27 -14.82 -3.19
N SER A 159 -28.47 -14.24 -3.31
CA SER A 159 -29.23 -14.24 -4.55
C SER A 159 -28.57 -13.34 -5.61
N VAL A 160 -28.79 -13.63 -6.90
CA VAL A 160 -28.25 -12.83 -8.00
C VAL A 160 -28.72 -11.38 -7.92
N GLY A 161 -29.98 -11.15 -7.52
CA GLY A 161 -30.51 -9.80 -7.30
C GLY A 161 -29.79 -9.06 -6.19
N ALA A 162 -29.61 -9.69 -5.01
CA ALA A 162 -28.89 -9.08 -3.88
C ALA A 162 -27.44 -8.75 -4.26
N LEU A 163 -26.79 -9.63 -5.00
CA LEU A 163 -25.41 -9.37 -5.48
C LEU A 163 -25.35 -8.17 -6.39
N ARG A 164 -26.23 -8.11 -7.41
CA ARG A 164 -26.23 -7.08 -8.44
C ARG A 164 -26.66 -5.71 -7.91
N ASP A 165 -27.76 -5.67 -7.14
CA ASP A 165 -28.45 -4.43 -6.83
C ASP A 165 -28.02 -3.83 -5.47
N THR A 166 -27.30 -4.61 -4.65
CA THR A 166 -26.87 -4.16 -3.31
C THR A 166 -25.38 -4.40 -3.07
N ILE A 167 -24.91 -5.65 -3.18
CA ILE A 167 -23.55 -6.01 -2.74
C ILE A 167 -22.47 -5.41 -3.65
N PHE A 168 -22.64 -5.48 -4.99
CA PHE A 168 -21.65 -4.90 -5.90
C PHE A 168 -21.60 -3.37 -5.87
N PRO A 169 -22.72 -2.62 -5.77
CA PRO A 169 -22.66 -1.20 -5.45
C PRO A 169 -21.88 -0.87 -4.17
N ILE A 170 -22.11 -1.61 -3.07
CA ILE A 170 -21.35 -1.44 -1.83
C ILE A 170 -19.86 -1.74 -2.07
N LEU A 171 -19.53 -2.81 -2.80
CA LEU A 171 -18.16 -3.17 -3.14
C LEU A 171 -17.47 -2.10 -4.01
N SER A 172 -18.22 -1.37 -4.85
CA SER A 172 -17.66 -0.27 -5.63
C SER A 172 -17.07 0.83 -4.74
N GLY A 173 -17.65 1.06 -3.56
CA GLY A 173 -17.09 1.94 -2.54
C GLY A 173 -15.70 1.51 -2.10
N PHE A 174 -15.47 0.22 -1.83
CA PHE A 174 -14.15 -0.30 -1.49
C PHE A 174 -13.13 0.00 -2.60
N SER A 175 -13.49 -0.27 -3.85
CA SER A 175 -12.64 -0.01 -5.01
C SER A 175 -12.33 1.48 -5.18
N LEU A 176 -13.35 2.34 -4.99
CA LEU A 176 -13.20 3.79 -5.05
C LEU A 176 -12.26 4.29 -3.95
N GLY A 177 -12.40 3.81 -2.71
CA GLY A 177 -11.54 4.19 -1.60
C GLY A 177 -10.08 3.78 -1.83
N ALA A 178 -9.85 2.53 -2.25
CA ALA A 178 -8.51 2.04 -2.57
C ALA A 178 -7.87 2.82 -3.72
N SER A 179 -8.61 3.08 -4.81
CA SER A 179 -8.12 3.83 -5.97
C SER A 179 -7.84 5.29 -5.65
N THR A 180 -8.64 5.91 -4.79
CA THR A 180 -8.44 7.28 -4.34
C THR A 180 -7.09 7.43 -3.64
N ILE A 181 -6.80 6.59 -2.65
CA ILE A 181 -5.51 6.62 -1.95
C ILE A 181 -4.35 6.33 -2.92
N ALA A 182 -4.49 5.32 -3.80
CA ALA A 182 -3.45 4.98 -4.75
C ALA A 182 -3.15 6.12 -5.73
N LEU A 183 -4.17 6.88 -6.16
CA LEU A 183 -4.00 8.05 -7.02
C LEU A 183 -3.22 9.16 -6.32
N PHE A 184 -3.61 9.52 -5.10
CA PHE A 184 -2.92 10.56 -4.32
C PHE A 184 -1.49 10.15 -3.98
N ALA A 185 -1.26 8.89 -3.56
CA ALA A 185 0.08 8.37 -3.30
C ALA A 185 0.98 8.44 -4.54
N ARG A 186 0.42 8.18 -5.73
CA ARG A 186 1.16 8.30 -7.00
C ARG A 186 1.54 9.74 -7.32
N VAL A 187 0.62 10.69 -7.17
CA VAL A 187 0.87 12.12 -7.40
C VAL A 187 1.84 12.67 -6.36
N GLY A 188 1.59 12.41 -5.08
CA GLY A 188 2.44 12.82 -3.97
C GLY A 188 3.85 12.26 -4.08
N GLY A 189 3.98 10.97 -4.45
CA GLY A 189 5.26 10.33 -4.72
C GLY A 189 6.05 11.01 -5.84
N GLY A 190 5.38 11.45 -6.91
CA GLY A 190 6.00 12.24 -7.98
C GLY A 190 6.53 13.60 -7.49
N ILE A 191 5.79 14.26 -6.60
CA ILE A 191 6.24 15.51 -5.96
C ILE A 191 7.44 15.25 -5.05
N PHE A 192 7.41 14.18 -4.26
CA PHE A 192 8.51 13.80 -3.36
C PHE A 192 9.80 13.49 -4.11
N THR A 193 9.73 12.72 -5.21
CA THR A 193 10.92 12.43 -6.02
C THR A 193 11.49 13.68 -6.65
N LYS A 194 10.63 14.62 -7.10
CA LYS A 194 11.12 15.90 -7.64
C LYS A 194 11.78 16.78 -6.57
N ALA A 195 11.25 16.79 -5.37
CA ALA A 195 11.89 17.48 -4.24
C ALA A 195 13.26 16.87 -3.90
N ALA A 196 13.40 15.55 -3.99
CA ALA A 196 14.68 14.86 -3.79
C ALA A 196 15.70 15.22 -4.88
N ASP A 197 15.29 15.29 -6.15
CA ASP A 197 16.14 15.74 -7.27
C ASP A 197 16.67 17.17 -7.03
N VAL A 198 15.77 18.10 -6.69
CA VAL A 198 16.16 19.49 -6.40
C VAL A 198 17.10 19.57 -5.21
N GLY A 199 16.85 18.78 -4.15
CA GLY A 199 17.74 18.71 -2.99
C GLY A 199 19.14 18.19 -3.36
N ALA A 200 19.21 17.15 -4.20
CA ALA A 200 20.47 16.60 -4.68
C ALA A 200 21.25 17.60 -5.54
N ASP A 201 20.56 18.33 -6.44
CA ASP A 201 21.17 19.37 -7.26
C ASP A 201 21.75 20.50 -6.42
N LEU A 202 21.04 20.93 -5.37
CA LEU A 202 21.52 21.99 -4.47
C LEU A 202 22.77 21.55 -3.71
N VAL A 203 22.75 20.36 -3.11
CA VAL A 203 23.91 19.80 -2.39
C VAL A 203 25.09 19.60 -3.32
N GLY A 204 24.85 19.06 -4.52
CA GLY A 204 25.88 18.82 -5.52
C GLY A 204 26.58 20.11 -5.92
N LYS A 205 25.82 21.17 -6.23
CA LYS A 205 26.37 22.45 -6.71
C LYS A 205 26.96 23.31 -5.59
N VAL A 206 26.27 23.39 -4.42
CA VAL A 206 26.63 24.34 -3.38
C VAL A 206 27.67 23.75 -2.43
N GLU A 207 27.54 22.47 -2.06
CA GLU A 207 28.44 21.84 -1.07
C GLU A 207 29.55 21.02 -1.73
N ALA A 208 29.25 20.26 -2.79
CA ALA A 208 30.23 19.38 -3.44
C ALA A 208 30.94 20.03 -4.66
N GLY A 209 30.51 21.21 -5.12
CA GLY A 209 31.11 21.92 -6.25
C GLY A 209 31.01 21.16 -7.59
N ILE A 210 30.03 20.29 -7.73
CA ILE A 210 29.79 19.54 -8.98
C ILE A 210 29.14 20.51 -9.99
N PRO A 211 29.64 20.59 -11.24
CA PRO A 211 29.12 21.52 -12.25
C PRO A 211 27.69 21.21 -12.70
#